data_c823a4594667b180adc0274d6d9c6b58
#
_entry.id   c823a4594667b180adc0274d6d9c6b58
#
_cell.length_a   1.000
_cell.length_b   1.000
_cell.length_c   1.000
_cell.angle_alpha   90.00
_cell.angle_beta   90.00
_cell.angle_gamma   90.00
#
_symmetry.space_group_name_H-M   'P 1'
#
loop_
_entity.id
_entity.type
_entity.pdbx_description
1 polymer ?
#
loop_
_entity_poly.entity_id
_entity_poly.type
_entity_poly.pdbx_seq_one_letter_code
_entity_poly.pdbx_strand_id
1 'polypeptide(L)' 'SLEIVEYSEKAIAVFGDTRPIKDILKDLNGLFRANLTYKGERRAGWIYSKKQETKVREALATCIRV' A
#
# COMPACT_ATOMS: atom_id res chain seq x y z
N SER A 1 -3.36 11.65 2.78
CA SER A 1 -2.09 11.09 3.20
C SER A 1 -2.07 9.57 3.04
N LEU A 2 -0.89 9.01 2.86
CA LEU A 2 -0.71 7.58 2.65
C LEU A 2 -0.01 6.97 3.86
N GLU A 3 -0.35 5.73 4.14
CA GLU A 3 0.23 5.00 5.24
C GLU A 3 0.69 3.63 4.75
N ILE A 4 1.95 3.29 4.98
CA ILE A 4 2.49 1.98 4.66
C ILE A 4 2.72 1.26 5.98
N VAL A 5 2.10 0.09 6.14
CA VAL A 5 2.17 -0.67 7.38
C VAL A 5 2.59 -2.11 7.11
N GLU A 6 3.16 -2.73 8.12
CA GLU A 6 3.48 -4.15 8.06
C GLU A 6 2.21 -4.93 8.37
N TYR A 7 1.60 -5.49 7.32
CA TYR A 7 0.33 -6.19 7.45
C TYR A 7 0.49 -7.59 8.01
N SER A 8 1.54 -8.28 7.58
CA SER A 8 1.87 -9.61 8.09
C SER A 8 3.37 -9.81 7.95
N GLU A 9 3.84 -10.99 8.37
CA GLU A 9 5.27 -11.31 8.27
C GLU A 9 5.81 -11.21 6.85
N LYS A 10 4.97 -11.48 5.88
CA LYS A 10 5.38 -11.53 4.48
C LYS A 10 4.70 -10.50 3.59
N ALA A 11 3.95 -9.59 4.18
CA ALA A 11 3.19 -8.64 3.40
C ALA A 11 3.14 -7.28 4.07
N ILE A 12 3.09 -6.24 3.23
CA ILE A 12 2.84 -4.88 3.69
C ILE A 12 1.53 -4.41 3.07
N ALA A 13 0.93 -3.41 3.67
CA ALA A 13 -0.31 -2.83 3.17
C ALA A 13 -0.16 -1.32 3.03
N VAL A 14 -0.78 -0.77 2.00
CA VAL A 14 -0.80 0.67 1.75
C VAL A 14 -2.23 1.15 1.96
N PHE A 15 -2.43 2.01 2.95
CA PHE A 15 -3.72 2.59 3.26
C PHE A 15 -3.71 4.09 2.99
N GLY A 16 -4.90 4.67 2.96
CA GLY A 16 -5.06 6.10 2.78
C GLY A 16 -5.68 6.42 1.44
N ASP A 17 -5.50 7.66 0.99
CA ASP A 17 -6.08 8.10 -0.28
C ASP A 17 -5.19 7.67 -1.44
N THR A 18 -5.46 6.49 -1.97
CA THR A 18 -4.67 5.91 -3.06
C THR A 18 -5.25 6.17 -4.44
N ARG A 19 -6.39 6.85 -4.54
CA ARG A 19 -7.03 7.09 -5.83
C ARG A 19 -6.14 7.83 -6.84
N PRO A 20 -5.44 8.89 -6.44
CA PRO A 20 -4.59 9.61 -7.40
C PRO A 20 -3.38 8.80 -7.87
N ILE A 21 -3.00 7.78 -7.13
CA ILE A 21 -1.80 6.99 -7.44
C ILE A 21 -2.11 5.52 -7.70
N LYS A 22 -3.38 5.20 -7.94
CA LYS A 22 -3.76 3.80 -8.16
C LYS A 22 -3.02 3.16 -9.32
N ASP A 23 -2.74 3.92 -10.37
CA ASP A 23 -2.03 3.39 -11.53
C ASP A 23 -0.60 3.01 -11.17
N ILE A 24 0.05 3.81 -10.31
CA ILE A 24 1.40 3.51 -9.84
C ILE A 24 1.38 2.25 -8.98
N LEU A 25 0.41 2.16 -8.08
CA LEU A 25 0.27 0.97 -7.22
C LEU A 25 0.00 -0.28 -8.04
N LYS A 26 -0.80 -0.15 -9.08
CA LYS A 26 -1.11 -1.27 -9.96
C LYS A 26 0.12 -1.70 -10.75
N ASP A 27 0.91 -0.75 -11.22
CA ASP A 27 2.14 -1.04 -11.96
C ASP A 27 3.19 -1.75 -11.10
N LEU A 28 3.11 -1.56 -9.79
CA LEU A 28 4.00 -2.23 -8.85
C LEU A 28 3.53 -3.65 -8.51
N ASN A 29 2.50 -4.14 -9.20
CA ASN A 29 1.92 -5.46 -8.99
C ASN A 29 1.23 -5.60 -7.64
N GLY A 30 0.65 -4.49 -7.16
CA GLY A 30 -0.13 -4.53 -5.94
C GLY A 30 -1.48 -5.19 -6.14
N LEU A 31 -2.03 -5.71 -5.06
CA LEU A 31 -3.34 -6.33 -5.08
C LEU A 31 -4.29 -5.50 -4.21
N PHE A 32 -5.29 -4.91 -4.85
CA PHE A 32 -6.26 -4.10 -4.13
C PHE A 32 -7.28 -4.98 -3.41
N ARG A 33 -7.52 -4.67 -2.15
CA ARG A 33 -8.51 -5.36 -1.32
C ARG A 33 -9.34 -4.32 -0.59
N ALA A 34 -10.66 -4.47 -0.66
CA ALA A 34 -11.57 -3.55 0.00
C ALA A 34 -11.79 -3.90 1.47
N ASN A 35 -11.46 -5.12 1.87
CA ASN A 35 -11.79 -5.64 3.20
C ASN A 35 -10.57 -6.10 3.98
N LEU A 36 -9.53 -5.28 4.00
CA LEU A 36 -8.37 -5.59 4.82
C LEU A 36 -8.66 -5.27 6.27
N THR A 37 -8.28 -6.17 7.16
CA THR A 37 -8.44 -5.95 8.59
C THR A 37 -7.07 -5.62 9.18
N TYR A 38 -6.95 -4.43 9.77
CA TYR A 38 -5.73 -3.99 10.40
C TYR A 38 -6.07 -3.29 11.71
N LYS A 39 -5.47 -3.76 12.80
CA LYS A 39 -5.72 -3.26 14.16
C LYS A 39 -7.21 -3.23 14.49
N GLY A 40 -7.93 -4.27 14.08
CA GLY A 40 -9.35 -4.40 14.39
C GLY A 40 -10.27 -3.59 13.50
N GLU A 41 -9.74 -2.89 12.52
CA GLU A 41 -10.56 -2.09 11.60
C GLU A 41 -10.50 -2.66 10.20
N ARG A 42 -11.63 -2.59 9.50
CA ARG A 42 -11.69 -2.95 8.08
C ARG A 42 -11.41 -1.72 7.25
N ARG A 43 -10.42 -1.81 6.37
CA ARG A 43 -10.02 -0.70 5.52
C ARG A 43 -9.72 -1.19 4.12
N ALA A 44 -10.01 -0.37 3.13
CA ALA A 44 -9.57 -0.65 1.77
C ALA A 44 -8.10 -0.27 1.65
N GLY A 45 -7.34 -1.10 0.95
CA GLY A 45 -5.93 -0.82 0.77
C GLY A 45 -5.31 -1.73 -0.26
N TRP A 46 -3.99 -1.62 -0.42
CA TRP A 46 -3.22 -2.40 -1.38
C TRP A 46 -2.27 -3.29 -0.62
N ILE A 47 -2.15 -4.53 -1.06
CA ILE A 47 -1.25 -5.51 -0.45
C ILE A 47 -0.07 -5.76 -1.38
N TYR A 48 1.12 -5.78 -0.79
CA TYR A 48 2.35 -6.10 -1.50
C TYR A 48 3.14 -7.12 -0.69
N SER A 49 3.97 -7.91 -1.38
CA SER A 49 4.88 -8.80 -0.67
C SER A 49 5.94 -7.98 0.04
N LYS A 50 6.46 -8.50 1.13
CA LYS A 50 7.50 -7.81 1.88
C LYS A 50 8.76 -7.54 1.04
N LYS A 51 8.99 -8.38 0.05
CA LYS A 51 10.13 -8.20 -0.86
C LYS A 51 10.01 -6.94 -1.70
N GLN A 52 8.81 -6.41 -1.87
CA GLN A 52 8.57 -5.20 -2.65
C GLN A 52 8.52 -3.94 -1.79
N GLU A 53 8.70 -4.08 -0.49
CA GLU A 53 8.57 -2.94 0.42
C GLU A 53 9.45 -1.76 0.01
N THR A 54 10.71 -2.00 -0.28
CA THR A 54 11.63 -0.91 -0.66
C THR A 54 11.15 -0.20 -1.91
N LYS A 55 10.74 -0.95 -2.93
CA LYS A 55 10.24 -0.36 -4.17
C LYS A 55 8.98 0.45 -3.94
N VAL A 56 8.07 -0.07 -3.12
CA VAL A 56 6.83 0.62 -2.82
C VAL A 56 7.11 1.91 -2.08
N ARG A 57 7.98 1.86 -1.07
CA ARG A 57 8.30 3.05 -0.29
C ARG A 57 8.97 4.11 -1.15
N GLU A 58 9.88 3.73 -2.03
CA GLU A 58 10.54 4.67 -2.92
C GLU A 58 9.56 5.33 -3.89
N ALA A 59 8.69 4.52 -4.49
CA ALA A 59 7.70 5.05 -5.43
C ALA A 59 6.73 6.00 -4.75
N LEU A 60 6.25 5.64 -3.56
CA LEU A 60 5.29 6.46 -2.84
C LEU A 60 5.95 7.70 -2.24
N ALA A 61 7.21 7.62 -1.85
CA ALA A 61 7.94 8.79 -1.37
C ALA A 61 8.02 9.86 -2.46
N THR A 62 8.20 9.45 -3.71
CA THR A 62 8.22 10.38 -4.83
C THR A 62 6.85 11.01 -5.04
N CYS A 63 5.78 10.24 -4.88
CA CYS A 63 4.42 10.75 -5.03
C CYS A 63 4.01 11.67 -3.89
N ILE A 64 4.45 11.38 -2.68
CA ILE A 64 4.07 12.14 -1.49
C ILE A 64 4.74 13.51 -1.47
N ARG A 65 5.85 13.66 -2.18
CA ARG A 65 6.61 14.91 -2.17
C ARG A 65 6.01 16.04 -3.01
N VAL A 66 5.01 15.76 -3.74
CA VAL A 66 4.41 16.77 -4.63
C VAL A 66 3.54 17.77 -3.89
#